data_876323b99bf24b40a6b0708e3004e291
#
_entry.id   876323b99bf24b40a6b0708e3004e291
#
_cell.length_a   1.000
_cell.length_b   1.000
_cell.length_c   1.000
_cell.angle_alpha   90.00
_cell.angle_beta   90.00
_cell.angle_gamma   90.00
#
_symmetry.space_group_name_H-M   'P 1'
#
loop_
_entity.id
_entity.type
_entity.pdbx_description
1 polymer ?
#
loop_
_entity_poly.entity_id
_entity_poly.type
_entity_poly.pdbx_seq_one_letter_code
_entity_poly.pdbx_strand_id
1 'polypeptide(L)'
;IQEYLCKVVDDDAQVYPRSVIRKHLNMESVLEPEKMHGGKYAIGFDPAHGLKQDYSVMIVVRQDEDGILHVVNLWRRNDFPPAKQVDEILRWNHAYKMPAFACEEVGFQRLYEQLINQRNGAVDFQPSKVSNKGLKQGLLNRLRVWFEQDKIQFPYGDDNTRKQIEIILEELENHVWKEGEITDIGRHNDTTMALAHAVDQFSFQENFAAFSTGTTTMNNWGKGEKSKKSSKSRGKFVTFGG
;
A
#
# COMPACT_ATOMS: atom_id res chain seq x y z
N ILE A 1 -16.26 -33.74 15.21
CA ILE A 1 -16.01 -33.68 13.75
C ILE A 1 -16.11 -32.20 13.40
N GLN A 2 -14.94 -31.53 13.26
CA GLN A 2 -14.89 -30.19 12.71
C GLN A 2 -15.00 -30.32 11.21
N GLU A 3 -16.16 -30.00 10.66
CA GLU A 3 -16.31 -29.81 9.22
C GLU A 3 -15.55 -28.54 8.83
N TYR A 4 -14.41 -28.70 8.17
CA TYR A 4 -13.78 -27.65 7.40
C TYR A 4 -14.71 -27.35 6.22
N LEU A 5 -15.58 -26.37 6.39
CA LEU A 5 -16.25 -25.72 5.28
C LEU A 5 -15.15 -24.97 4.47
N CYS A 6 -14.53 -25.68 3.54
CA CYS A 6 -13.83 -25.03 2.44
C CYS A 6 -14.87 -24.21 1.67
N LYS A 7 -15.04 -22.94 2.01
CA LYS A 7 -15.72 -22.00 1.13
C LYS A 7 -14.81 -21.84 -0.08
N VAL A 8 -15.12 -22.55 -1.14
CA VAL A 8 -14.57 -22.25 -2.45
C VAL A 8 -15.15 -20.88 -2.81
N VAL A 9 -14.35 -19.85 -2.69
CA VAL A 9 -14.70 -18.52 -3.19
C VAL A 9 -14.50 -18.57 -4.67
N ASP A 10 -15.52 -18.17 -5.43
CA ASP A 10 -15.44 -18.07 -6.88
C ASP A 10 -14.34 -17.07 -7.25
N ASP A 11 -13.41 -17.44 -8.13
CA ASP A 11 -12.30 -16.60 -8.58
C ASP A 11 -12.81 -15.24 -9.10
N ASP A 12 -14.01 -15.20 -9.67
CA ASP A 12 -14.64 -13.97 -10.18
C ASP A 12 -15.04 -12.98 -9.05
N ALA A 13 -15.19 -13.47 -7.82
CA ALA A 13 -15.51 -12.65 -6.66
C ALA A 13 -14.23 -12.19 -5.92
N GLN A 14 -13.07 -12.78 -6.16
CA GLN A 14 -11.84 -12.44 -5.48
C GLN A 14 -11.25 -11.13 -6.02
N VAL A 15 -10.71 -10.30 -5.12
CA VAL A 15 -9.94 -9.09 -5.48
C VAL A 15 -8.57 -9.48 -6.02
N TYR A 16 -7.98 -10.52 -5.42
CA TYR A 16 -6.70 -11.10 -5.78
C TYR A 16 -6.90 -12.59 -6.10
N PRO A 17 -7.33 -12.95 -7.32
CA PRO A 17 -7.59 -14.34 -7.68
C PRO A 17 -6.33 -15.20 -7.49
N ARG A 18 -6.51 -16.40 -6.93
CA ARG A 18 -5.41 -17.32 -6.69
C ARG A 18 -4.60 -17.62 -7.96
N SER A 19 -5.29 -17.77 -9.08
CA SER A 19 -4.68 -17.99 -10.39
C SER A 19 -3.77 -16.82 -10.82
N VAL A 20 -4.08 -15.58 -10.40
CA VAL A 20 -3.28 -14.39 -10.68
C VAL A 20 -2.09 -14.31 -9.73
N ILE A 21 -2.31 -14.32 -8.42
CA ILE A 21 -1.22 -14.09 -7.45
C ILE A 21 -0.12 -15.16 -7.52
N ARG A 22 -0.47 -16.41 -7.83
CA ARG A 22 0.51 -17.52 -7.92
C ARG A 22 1.42 -17.46 -9.15
N LYS A 23 1.09 -16.67 -10.16
CA LYS A 23 1.99 -16.40 -11.29
C LYS A 23 3.22 -15.59 -10.88
N HIS A 24 3.12 -14.86 -9.78
CA HIS A 24 4.16 -13.95 -9.29
C HIS A 24 5.14 -14.63 -8.32
N LEU A 25 5.09 -15.97 -8.19
CA LEU A 25 6.03 -16.73 -7.36
C LEU A 25 7.35 -16.94 -8.08
N ASN A 26 8.44 -16.51 -7.45
CA ASN A 26 9.80 -16.74 -7.93
C ASN A 26 10.42 -17.90 -7.16
N MET A 27 10.53 -19.05 -7.84
CA MET A 27 11.02 -20.31 -7.27
C MET A 27 12.54 -20.32 -6.97
N GLU A 28 13.27 -19.34 -7.45
CA GLU A 28 14.72 -19.22 -7.28
C GLU A 28 15.10 -18.26 -6.16
N SER A 29 14.19 -17.38 -5.73
CA SER A 29 14.46 -16.38 -4.70
C SER A 29 13.98 -16.83 -3.33
N VAL A 30 14.68 -16.36 -2.30
CA VAL A 30 14.39 -16.62 -0.88
C VAL A 30 14.27 -15.29 -0.12
N LEU A 31 13.77 -15.35 1.12
CA LEU A 31 13.72 -14.17 1.98
C LEU A 31 15.12 -13.63 2.28
N GLU A 32 15.27 -12.31 2.19
CA GLU A 32 16.52 -11.60 2.42
C GLU A 32 16.54 -11.03 3.85
N PRO A 33 17.52 -11.37 4.69
CA PRO A 33 17.56 -10.88 6.08
C PRO A 33 17.98 -9.40 6.19
N GLU A 34 18.59 -8.86 5.14
CA GLU A 34 19.06 -7.47 5.07
C GLU A 34 19.09 -7.00 3.61
N LYS A 35 19.45 -5.74 3.38
CA LYS A 35 19.58 -5.17 2.03
C LYS A 35 20.71 -5.85 1.26
N MET A 36 20.34 -6.72 0.32
CA MET A 36 21.29 -7.49 -0.50
C MET A 36 21.44 -6.93 -1.92
N HIS A 37 20.46 -6.19 -2.43
CA HIS A 37 20.44 -5.72 -3.80
C HIS A 37 20.34 -4.19 -3.89
N GLY A 38 20.64 -3.65 -5.07
CA GLY A 38 20.31 -2.27 -5.42
C GLY A 38 18.79 -2.01 -5.46
N GLY A 39 18.43 -0.77 -5.73
CA GLY A 39 17.04 -0.36 -5.82
C GLY A 39 16.54 0.36 -4.57
N LYS A 40 15.25 0.71 -4.61
CA LYS A 40 14.55 1.38 -3.50
C LYS A 40 13.89 0.34 -2.61
N TYR A 41 13.96 0.56 -1.30
CA TYR A 41 13.33 -0.30 -0.31
C TYR A 41 12.27 0.47 0.46
N ALA A 42 11.18 -0.19 0.80
CA ALA A 42 10.17 0.29 1.73
C ALA A 42 9.74 -0.81 2.68
N ILE A 43 9.39 -0.45 3.91
CA ILE A 43 8.79 -1.34 4.90
C ILE A 43 7.36 -0.87 5.14
N GLY A 44 6.40 -1.75 4.97
CA GLY A 44 5.03 -1.54 5.44
C GLY A 44 4.85 -2.19 6.79
N PHE A 45 4.19 -1.47 7.69
CA PHE A 45 3.94 -1.92 9.06
C PHE A 45 2.47 -1.80 9.40
N ASP A 46 1.90 -2.91 9.84
CA ASP A 46 0.56 -2.99 10.41
C ASP A 46 0.68 -3.42 11.89
N PRO A 47 0.54 -2.48 12.84
CA PRO A 47 0.70 -2.75 14.26
C PRO A 47 -0.55 -3.35 14.88
N ALA A 48 -0.42 -4.44 15.63
CA ALA A 48 -1.51 -4.97 16.46
C ALA A 48 -1.73 -4.14 17.74
N HIS A 49 -2.99 -3.96 18.09
CA HIS A 49 -3.41 -3.25 19.30
C HIS A 49 -3.28 -4.03 20.60
N GLY A 50 -3.31 -5.35 20.52
CA GLY A 50 -3.36 -6.22 21.67
C GLY A 50 -2.46 -7.44 21.57
N LEU A 51 -2.15 -8.01 22.72
CA LEU A 51 -1.41 -9.26 22.75
C LEU A 51 -2.35 -10.44 22.43
N LYS A 52 -1.93 -11.32 21.52
CA LYS A 52 -2.56 -12.61 21.19
C LYS A 52 -3.86 -12.57 20.37
N GLN A 53 -4.30 -11.41 19.89
CA GLN A 53 -5.49 -11.32 19.01
C GLN A 53 -5.08 -11.10 17.57
N ASP A 54 -4.53 -9.92 17.27
CA ASP A 54 -4.08 -9.56 15.92
C ASP A 54 -2.55 -9.64 15.83
N TYR A 55 -2.02 -9.70 14.64
CA TYR A 55 -0.60 -9.75 14.42
C TYR A 55 -0.03 -8.37 14.10
N SER A 56 1.09 -8.03 14.74
CA SER A 56 1.93 -6.96 14.22
C SER A 56 2.76 -7.52 13.07
N VAL A 57 2.74 -6.85 11.95
CA VAL A 57 3.36 -7.32 10.72
C VAL A 57 4.24 -6.24 10.10
N MET A 58 5.46 -6.61 9.72
CA MET A 58 6.31 -5.81 8.83
C MET A 58 6.60 -6.59 7.56
N ILE A 59 6.43 -5.95 6.41
CA ILE A 59 6.81 -6.51 5.11
C ILE A 59 7.78 -5.55 4.44
N VAL A 60 8.89 -6.09 3.95
CA VAL A 60 9.86 -5.34 3.16
C VAL A 60 9.62 -5.60 1.69
N VAL A 61 9.54 -4.53 0.93
CA VAL A 61 9.42 -4.55 -0.53
C VAL A 61 10.58 -3.76 -1.12
N ARG A 62 11.18 -4.30 -2.18
CA ARG A 62 12.22 -3.67 -2.98
C ARG A 62 11.70 -3.40 -4.38
N GLN A 63 11.92 -2.20 -4.91
CA GLN A 63 11.75 -1.91 -6.32
C GLN A 63 13.11 -1.98 -7.01
N ASP A 64 13.20 -2.78 -8.08
CA ASP A 64 14.40 -2.85 -8.92
C ASP A 64 14.43 -1.77 -10.01
N GLU A 65 15.45 -1.82 -10.88
CA GLU A 65 15.66 -0.85 -11.97
C GLU A 65 14.60 -0.95 -13.07
N ASP A 66 13.97 -2.12 -13.24
CA ASP A 66 12.89 -2.37 -14.20
C ASP A 66 11.52 -1.96 -13.64
N GLY A 67 11.50 -1.48 -12.41
CA GLY A 67 10.28 -1.05 -11.70
C GLY A 67 9.46 -2.22 -11.17
N ILE A 68 10.01 -3.43 -11.09
CA ILE A 68 9.37 -4.61 -10.51
C ILE A 68 9.53 -4.57 -8.99
N LEU A 69 8.44 -4.81 -8.28
CA LEU A 69 8.43 -4.94 -6.83
C LEU A 69 8.77 -6.38 -6.43
N HIS A 70 9.69 -6.54 -5.51
CA HIS A 70 10.03 -7.82 -4.91
C HIS A 70 9.68 -7.78 -3.42
N VAL A 71 8.82 -8.66 -2.96
CA VAL A 71 8.67 -8.92 -1.53
C VAL A 71 9.94 -9.63 -1.07
N VAL A 72 10.68 -9.03 -0.15
CA VAL A 72 12.00 -9.55 0.23
C VAL A 72 12.06 -10.07 1.65
N ASN A 73 11.18 -9.65 2.53
CA ASN A 73 11.10 -10.21 3.89
C ASN A 73 9.75 -9.97 4.56
N LEU A 74 9.44 -10.81 5.57
CA LEU A 74 8.25 -10.75 6.40
C LEU A 74 8.61 -10.99 7.87
N TRP A 75 8.08 -10.16 8.76
CA TRP A 75 8.03 -10.39 10.20
C TRP A 75 6.58 -10.32 10.66
N ARG A 76 6.13 -11.33 11.43
CA ARG A 76 4.75 -11.42 11.92
C ARG A 76 4.72 -12.00 13.33
N ARG A 77 4.20 -11.25 14.30
CA ARG A 77 4.12 -11.64 15.71
C ARG A 77 2.87 -11.08 16.38
N ASN A 78 2.29 -11.85 17.31
CA ASN A 78 1.13 -11.44 18.11
C ASN A 78 1.41 -11.40 19.62
N ASP A 79 2.66 -11.63 20.01
CA ASP A 79 3.12 -11.70 21.41
C ASP A 79 4.11 -10.58 21.78
N PHE A 80 4.24 -9.56 20.93
CA PHE A 80 5.18 -8.47 21.10
C PHE A 80 4.48 -7.17 21.57
N PRO A 81 4.81 -6.68 22.78
CA PRO A 81 4.35 -5.36 23.20
C PRO A 81 5.03 -4.25 22.38
N PRO A 82 4.45 -3.04 22.29
CA PRO A 82 4.98 -1.95 21.47
C PRO A 82 6.46 -1.65 21.67
N ALA A 83 6.94 -1.74 22.92
CA ALA A 83 8.36 -1.52 23.23
C ALA A 83 9.29 -2.52 22.54
N LYS A 84 8.91 -3.80 22.43
CA LYS A 84 9.67 -4.82 21.70
C LYS A 84 9.49 -4.69 20.18
N GLN A 85 8.34 -4.22 19.73
CA GLN A 85 8.12 -3.92 18.31
C GLN A 85 9.08 -2.81 17.85
N VAL A 86 9.33 -1.80 18.69
CA VAL A 86 10.31 -0.74 18.38
C VAL A 86 11.71 -1.30 18.21
N ASP A 87 12.13 -2.28 19.01
CA ASP A 87 13.44 -2.93 18.83
C ASP A 87 13.55 -3.61 17.47
N GLU A 88 12.48 -4.28 17.03
CA GLU A 88 12.41 -4.89 15.70
C GLU A 88 12.38 -3.83 14.58
N ILE A 89 11.60 -2.76 14.73
CA ILE A 89 11.56 -1.65 13.77
C ILE A 89 12.97 -1.08 13.56
N LEU A 90 13.70 -0.79 14.62
CA LEU A 90 15.06 -0.25 14.55
C LEU A 90 16.04 -1.25 13.92
N ARG A 91 15.91 -2.52 14.27
CA ARG A 91 16.74 -3.60 13.68
C ARG A 91 16.52 -3.68 12.16
N TRP A 92 15.29 -3.69 11.70
CA TRP A 92 14.94 -3.76 10.28
C TRP A 92 15.32 -2.49 9.54
N ASN A 93 15.06 -1.33 10.14
CA ASN A 93 15.48 -0.05 9.58
C ASN A 93 16.99 0.00 9.33
N HIS A 94 17.79 -0.54 10.24
CA HIS A 94 19.24 -0.64 10.07
C HIS A 94 19.62 -1.68 9.00
N ALA A 95 19.01 -2.87 9.02
CA ALA A 95 19.31 -3.95 8.08
C ALA A 95 19.05 -3.54 6.62
N TYR A 96 17.99 -2.76 6.37
CA TYR A 96 17.64 -2.30 5.02
C TYR A 96 18.13 -0.89 4.70
N LYS A 97 19.04 -0.31 5.51
CA LYS A 97 19.71 0.97 5.27
C LYS A 97 18.75 2.17 5.19
N MET A 98 17.93 2.32 6.22
CA MET A 98 16.97 3.42 6.35
C MET A 98 15.97 3.51 5.18
N PRO A 99 15.16 2.47 4.94
CA PRO A 99 14.12 2.50 3.92
C PRO A 99 12.96 3.42 4.34
N ALA A 100 12.10 3.80 3.40
CA ALA A 100 10.82 4.39 3.73
C ALA A 100 10.00 3.43 4.61
N PHE A 101 9.45 3.93 5.72
CA PHE A 101 8.71 3.12 6.69
C PHE A 101 7.27 3.59 6.75
N ALA A 102 6.37 2.83 6.14
CA ALA A 102 4.96 3.20 5.99
C ALA A 102 4.08 2.47 7.01
N CYS A 103 3.26 3.21 7.70
CA CYS A 103 2.22 2.68 8.58
C CYS A 103 0.99 3.58 8.57
N GLU A 104 -0.11 3.12 9.15
CA GLU A 104 -1.32 3.92 9.29
C GLU A 104 -1.06 5.20 10.11
N GLU A 105 -1.51 6.35 9.59
CA GLU A 105 -1.27 7.68 10.19
C GLU A 105 -1.92 7.86 11.57
N VAL A 106 -2.99 7.12 11.88
CA VAL A 106 -3.85 7.41 13.02
C VAL A 106 -3.39 6.72 14.30
N GLY A 107 -2.89 7.54 15.24
CA GLY A 107 -2.66 7.11 16.64
C GLY A 107 -1.38 6.32 16.89
N PHE A 108 -1.09 5.31 16.08
CA PHE A 108 0.06 4.42 16.27
C PHE A 108 1.38 5.05 15.86
N GLN A 109 1.43 5.73 14.73
CA GLN A 109 2.64 6.38 14.27
C GLN A 109 3.24 7.25 15.37
N ARG A 110 2.46 8.10 16.02
CA ARG A 110 2.95 8.98 17.11
C ARG A 110 3.49 8.21 18.31
N LEU A 111 2.84 7.08 18.68
CA LEU A 111 3.34 6.25 19.76
C LEU A 111 4.70 5.66 19.41
N TYR A 112 4.86 5.11 18.21
CA TYR A 112 6.11 4.53 17.76
C TYR A 112 7.20 5.59 17.58
N GLU A 113 6.89 6.75 17.02
CA GLU A 113 7.82 7.88 16.94
C GLU A 113 8.35 8.29 18.32
N GLN A 114 7.47 8.40 19.33
CA GLN A 114 7.88 8.72 20.70
C GLN A 114 8.79 7.64 21.28
N LEU A 115 8.43 6.37 21.12
CA LEU A 115 9.23 5.25 21.63
C LEU A 115 10.59 5.11 20.93
N ILE A 116 10.66 5.39 19.63
CA ILE A 116 11.90 5.42 18.84
C ILE A 116 12.79 6.55 19.28
N ASN A 117 12.23 7.77 19.45
CA ASN A 117 12.95 8.93 19.93
C ASN A 117 13.53 8.71 21.35
N GLN A 118 12.81 8.04 22.24
CA GLN A 118 13.32 7.65 23.57
C GLN A 118 14.54 6.72 23.50
N ARG A 119 14.72 6.00 22.40
CA ARG A 119 15.88 5.13 22.13
C ARG A 119 16.98 5.82 21.30
N ASN A 120 16.87 7.11 21.06
CA ASN A 120 17.76 7.87 20.16
C ASN A 120 17.82 7.23 18.74
N GLY A 121 16.74 6.58 18.31
CA GLY A 121 16.62 6.02 16.98
C GLY A 121 16.07 7.03 15.98
N ALA A 122 16.26 6.75 14.70
CA ALA A 122 15.68 7.49 13.59
C ALA A 122 15.06 6.53 12.59
N VAL A 123 13.84 6.80 12.15
CA VAL A 123 13.10 6.04 11.14
C VAL A 123 12.39 7.03 10.23
N ASP A 124 12.46 6.82 8.93
CA ASP A 124 11.80 7.64 7.93
C ASP A 124 10.32 7.22 7.81
N PHE A 125 9.49 7.71 8.71
CA PHE A 125 8.07 7.42 8.69
C PHE A 125 7.36 8.15 7.55
N GLN A 126 6.69 7.36 6.72
CA GLN A 126 5.84 7.83 5.65
C GLN A 126 4.37 7.51 6.00
N PRO A 127 3.56 8.52 6.36
CA PRO A 127 2.18 8.27 6.79
C PRO A 127 1.33 7.75 5.63
N SER A 128 0.68 6.62 5.85
CA SER A 128 -0.30 6.07 4.93
C SER A 128 -1.71 6.45 5.40
N LYS A 129 -2.41 7.23 4.57
CA LYS A 129 -3.74 7.75 4.92
C LYS A 129 -4.81 6.68 4.70
N VAL A 130 -5.14 5.93 5.74
CA VAL A 130 -6.21 4.91 5.71
C VAL A 130 -7.28 5.14 6.78
N SER A 131 -7.41 6.37 7.26
CA SER A 131 -8.31 6.76 8.35
C SER A 131 -9.80 6.53 8.10
N ASN A 132 -10.19 6.20 6.87
CA ASN A 132 -11.55 5.85 6.53
C ASN A 132 -11.61 4.70 5.51
N LYS A 133 -12.81 4.10 5.39
CA LYS A 133 -13.06 2.96 4.51
C LYS A 133 -12.65 3.20 3.05
N GLY A 134 -12.94 4.40 2.51
CA GLY A 134 -12.61 4.73 1.12
C GLY A 134 -11.10 4.79 0.86
N LEU A 135 -10.33 5.29 1.82
CA LEU A 135 -8.86 5.32 1.72
C LEU A 135 -8.26 3.91 1.82
N LYS A 136 -8.81 3.04 2.70
CA LYS A 136 -8.43 1.62 2.76
C LYS A 136 -8.71 0.90 1.44
N GLN A 137 -9.90 1.11 0.85
CA GLN A 137 -10.25 0.59 -0.47
C GLN A 137 -9.27 1.06 -1.55
N GLY A 138 -8.90 2.35 -1.54
CA GLY A 138 -7.93 2.92 -2.46
C GLY A 138 -6.55 2.26 -2.34
N LEU A 139 -6.08 2.01 -1.11
CA LEU A 139 -4.81 1.34 -0.83
C LEU A 139 -4.79 -0.09 -1.40
N LEU A 140 -5.83 -0.88 -1.12
CA LEU A 140 -5.98 -2.25 -1.63
C LEU A 140 -6.11 -2.28 -3.16
N ASN A 141 -6.83 -1.33 -3.76
CA ASN A 141 -6.91 -1.22 -5.21
C ASN A 141 -5.54 -0.88 -5.84
N ARG A 142 -4.72 -0.02 -5.22
CA ARG A 142 -3.36 0.24 -5.72
C ARG A 142 -2.49 -1.01 -5.68
N LEU A 143 -2.57 -1.80 -4.60
CA LEU A 143 -1.89 -3.11 -4.55
C LEU A 143 -2.35 -4.03 -5.69
N ARG A 144 -3.66 -4.08 -5.98
CA ARG A 144 -4.21 -4.89 -7.08
C ARG A 144 -3.59 -4.52 -8.44
N VAL A 145 -3.40 -3.23 -8.71
CA VAL A 145 -2.82 -2.76 -9.98
C VAL A 145 -1.41 -3.34 -10.20
N TRP A 146 -0.59 -3.53 -9.16
CA TRP A 146 0.73 -4.15 -9.30
C TRP A 146 0.66 -5.61 -9.75
N PHE A 147 -0.35 -6.36 -9.30
CA PHE A 147 -0.62 -7.71 -9.79
C PHE A 147 -1.10 -7.71 -11.25
N GLU A 148 -2.03 -6.83 -11.60
CA GLU A 148 -2.57 -6.72 -12.95
C GLU A 148 -1.52 -6.30 -13.99
N GLN A 149 -0.49 -5.57 -13.56
CA GLN A 149 0.62 -5.14 -14.42
C GLN A 149 1.79 -6.14 -14.45
N ASP A 150 1.67 -7.29 -13.80
CA ASP A 150 2.74 -8.29 -13.65
C ASP A 150 4.04 -7.68 -13.06
N LYS A 151 3.90 -6.69 -12.15
CA LYS A 151 5.03 -5.94 -11.59
C LYS A 151 5.26 -6.17 -10.10
N ILE A 152 4.88 -7.32 -9.58
CA ILE A 152 5.17 -7.74 -8.21
C ILE A 152 5.63 -9.20 -8.21
N GLN A 153 6.59 -9.53 -7.36
CA GLN A 153 7.13 -10.89 -7.22
C GLN A 153 7.29 -11.27 -5.75
N PHE A 154 7.06 -12.55 -5.46
CA PHE A 154 7.21 -13.15 -4.14
C PHE A 154 8.29 -14.23 -4.18
N PRO A 155 9.24 -14.27 -3.23
CA PRO A 155 10.22 -15.34 -3.14
C PRO A 155 9.52 -16.65 -2.76
N TYR A 156 9.98 -17.77 -3.34
CA TYR A 156 9.36 -19.07 -3.09
C TYR A 156 10.36 -20.23 -3.20
N GLY A 157 11.68 -19.94 -3.02
CA GLY A 157 12.76 -20.87 -3.33
C GLY A 157 12.93 -22.00 -2.31
N ASP A 158 12.83 -21.74 -1.02
CA ASP A 158 13.00 -22.73 0.03
C ASP A 158 11.74 -22.93 0.90
N ASP A 159 11.75 -23.98 1.74
CA ASP A 159 10.58 -24.34 2.55
C ASP A 159 10.23 -23.31 3.62
N ASN A 160 11.22 -22.61 4.18
CA ASN A 160 10.98 -21.56 5.17
C ASN A 160 10.33 -20.35 4.51
N THR A 161 10.87 -19.93 3.38
CA THR A 161 10.32 -18.84 2.55
C THR A 161 8.89 -19.17 2.13
N ARG A 162 8.64 -20.38 1.61
CA ARG A 162 7.29 -20.83 1.22
C ARG A 162 6.29 -20.72 2.35
N LYS A 163 6.62 -21.22 3.54
CA LYS A 163 5.74 -21.15 4.71
C LYS A 163 5.36 -19.72 5.09
N GLN A 164 6.29 -18.79 4.97
CA GLN A 164 6.03 -17.38 5.30
C GLN A 164 5.23 -16.68 4.20
N ILE A 165 5.54 -16.94 2.94
CA ILE A 165 4.83 -16.34 1.81
C ILE A 165 3.40 -16.87 1.70
N GLU A 166 3.14 -18.16 1.96
CA GLU A 166 1.77 -18.71 1.96
C GLU A 166 0.84 -17.95 2.90
N ILE A 167 1.33 -17.41 4.03
CA ILE A 167 0.51 -16.57 4.92
C ILE A 167 0.01 -15.31 4.21
N ILE A 168 0.88 -14.66 3.43
CA ILE A 168 0.50 -13.47 2.64
C ILE A 168 -0.51 -13.86 1.56
N LEU A 169 -0.24 -14.97 0.84
CA LEU A 169 -1.11 -15.42 -0.24
C LEU A 169 -2.51 -15.80 0.26
N GLU A 170 -2.60 -16.52 1.39
CA GLU A 170 -3.87 -16.88 2.01
C GLU A 170 -4.68 -15.65 2.44
N GLU A 171 -4.04 -14.62 3.02
CA GLU A 171 -4.73 -13.39 3.39
C GLU A 171 -5.16 -12.58 2.15
N LEU A 172 -4.37 -12.56 1.07
CA LEU A 172 -4.76 -11.94 -0.19
C LEU A 172 -5.98 -12.64 -0.81
N GLU A 173 -5.97 -13.98 -0.88
CA GLU A 173 -7.07 -14.79 -1.41
C GLU A 173 -8.40 -14.56 -0.66
N ASN A 174 -8.36 -14.10 0.58
CA ASN A 174 -9.54 -13.81 1.39
C ASN A 174 -10.19 -12.43 1.12
N HIS A 175 -9.64 -11.62 0.23
CA HIS A 175 -10.25 -10.36 -0.15
C HIS A 175 -11.21 -10.57 -1.32
N VAL A 176 -12.47 -10.18 -1.13
CA VAL A 176 -13.55 -10.38 -2.12
C VAL A 176 -14.28 -9.07 -2.42
N TRP A 177 -14.84 -8.99 -3.61
CA TRP A 177 -15.80 -7.96 -3.97
C TRP A 177 -17.17 -8.27 -3.38
N LYS A 178 -17.69 -7.37 -2.58
CA LYS A 178 -19.05 -7.43 -2.05
C LYS A 178 -19.71 -6.07 -2.17
N GLU A 179 -20.81 -5.99 -2.93
CA GLU A 179 -21.55 -4.75 -3.14
C GLU A 179 -20.68 -3.59 -3.67
N GLY A 180 -19.69 -3.90 -4.52
CA GLY A 180 -18.76 -2.92 -5.10
C GLY A 180 -17.60 -2.50 -4.17
N GLU A 181 -17.47 -3.12 -3.01
CA GLU A 181 -16.41 -2.85 -2.05
C GLU A 181 -15.52 -4.07 -1.79
N ILE A 182 -14.25 -3.82 -1.51
CA ILE A 182 -13.31 -4.87 -1.08
C ILE A 182 -13.61 -5.22 0.37
N THR A 183 -13.94 -6.48 0.61
CA THR A 183 -14.24 -7.02 1.93
C THR A 183 -13.32 -8.19 2.23
N ASP A 184 -12.76 -8.23 3.41
CA ASP A 184 -12.03 -9.38 3.91
C ASP A 184 -13.01 -10.38 4.53
N ILE A 185 -12.94 -11.64 4.10
CA ILE A 185 -13.73 -12.75 4.62
C ILE A 185 -12.87 -13.72 5.46
N GLY A 186 -11.58 -13.45 5.57
CA GLY A 186 -10.64 -14.19 6.39
C GLY A 186 -10.72 -13.80 7.87
N ARG A 187 -9.88 -14.45 8.65
CA ARG A 187 -9.73 -14.15 10.08
C ARG A 187 -8.76 -12.99 10.33
N HIS A 188 -7.77 -12.85 9.46
CA HIS A 188 -6.69 -11.87 9.54
C HIS A 188 -6.44 -11.27 8.17
N ASN A 189 -6.06 -10.01 8.13
CA ASN A 189 -5.64 -9.29 6.94
C ASN A 189 -4.39 -8.42 7.19
N ASP A 190 -3.71 -8.67 8.30
CA ASP A 190 -2.59 -7.87 8.77
C ASP A 190 -1.41 -7.88 7.78
N THR A 191 -1.14 -9.05 7.14
CA THR A 191 -0.08 -9.16 6.14
C THR A 191 -0.44 -8.44 4.84
N THR A 192 -1.71 -8.51 4.41
CA THR A 192 -2.17 -7.77 3.24
C THR A 192 -2.09 -6.25 3.48
N MET A 193 -2.44 -5.78 4.67
CA MET A 193 -2.35 -4.35 5.01
C MET A 193 -0.89 -3.90 5.06
N ALA A 194 -0.01 -4.63 5.73
CA ALA A 194 1.43 -4.31 5.74
C ALA A 194 2.03 -4.30 4.33
N LEU A 195 1.67 -5.27 3.47
CA LEU A 195 2.09 -5.29 2.07
C LEU A 195 1.60 -4.06 1.30
N ALA A 196 0.32 -3.72 1.47
CA ALA A 196 -0.27 -2.57 0.80
C ALA A 196 0.38 -1.24 1.22
N HIS A 197 0.72 -1.08 2.51
CA HIS A 197 1.48 0.07 3.01
C HIS A 197 2.88 0.16 2.39
N ALA A 198 3.60 -0.96 2.29
CA ALA A 198 4.91 -0.98 1.66
C ALA A 198 4.84 -0.60 0.18
N VAL A 199 3.91 -1.20 -0.54
CA VAL A 199 3.71 -1.01 -1.98
C VAL A 199 3.29 0.41 -2.31
N ASP A 200 2.52 1.08 -1.44
CA ASP A 200 2.09 2.47 -1.60
C ASP A 200 3.24 3.50 -1.62
N GLN A 201 4.44 3.09 -1.18
CA GLN A 201 5.64 3.93 -1.23
C GLN A 201 6.28 3.98 -2.62
N PHE A 202 5.81 3.16 -3.55
CA PHE A 202 6.28 3.11 -4.92
C PHE A 202 5.22 3.68 -5.85
N SER A 203 5.60 4.67 -6.65
CA SER A 203 4.74 5.13 -7.74
C SER A 203 4.92 4.23 -8.95
N PHE A 204 3.83 3.90 -9.63
CA PHE A 204 3.94 3.50 -11.03
C PHE A 204 4.64 4.66 -11.77
N GLN A 205 5.88 4.45 -12.17
CA GLN A 205 6.42 5.23 -13.25
C GLN A 205 5.78 4.72 -14.55
N GLU A 206 4.49 5.04 -14.73
CA GLU A 206 4.01 5.10 -16.09
C GLU A 206 4.90 6.12 -16.79
N ASN A 207 5.45 5.73 -17.91
CA ASN A 207 6.00 6.65 -18.89
C ASN A 207 4.84 7.51 -19.45
N PHE A 208 4.30 8.41 -18.64
CA PHE A 208 3.36 9.46 -19.08
C PHE A 208 3.96 10.33 -20.19
N ALA A 209 5.26 10.25 -20.43
CA ALA A 209 5.92 10.85 -21.58
C ALA A 209 5.39 10.33 -22.93
N ALA A 210 4.83 9.13 -22.99
CA ALA A 210 4.28 8.58 -24.24
C ALA A 210 2.84 9.06 -24.53
N PHE A 211 2.09 9.49 -23.53
CA PHE A 211 0.73 10.00 -23.71
C PHE A 211 0.64 11.52 -23.86
N SER A 212 1.66 12.27 -23.44
CA SER A 212 1.66 13.74 -23.58
C SER A 212 2.02 14.25 -24.97
N THR A 213 2.48 13.40 -25.90
CA THR A 213 2.76 13.75 -27.29
C THR A 213 1.61 13.47 -28.25
N GLY A 214 0.49 12.93 -27.75
CA GLY A 214 -0.72 12.61 -28.50
C GLY A 214 -1.87 13.61 -28.39
N THR A 215 -1.68 14.76 -27.73
CA THR A 215 -2.71 15.81 -27.70
C THR A 215 -2.62 16.68 -28.95
N THR A 216 -2.90 16.09 -30.08
CA THR A 216 -3.28 16.81 -31.28
C THR A 216 -4.65 17.45 -31.04
N THR A 217 -4.62 18.76 -30.88
CA THR A 217 -5.68 19.70 -31.33
C THR A 217 -7.10 19.11 -31.48
N MET A 218 -7.87 19.14 -30.43
CA MET A 218 -9.32 19.33 -30.54
C MET A 218 -9.70 20.71 -29.99
N ASN A 219 -9.22 21.75 -30.65
CA ASN A 219 -9.80 23.08 -30.64
C ASN A 219 -10.57 23.24 -31.92
N ASN A 220 -11.87 23.21 -31.83
CA ASN A 220 -12.86 23.96 -32.59
C ASN A 220 -14.16 23.17 -32.73
N TRP A 221 -14.98 23.23 -31.71
CA TRP A 221 -16.42 23.15 -31.91
C TRP A 221 -17.09 24.12 -30.94
N GLY A 222 -17.74 25.17 -31.48
CA GLY A 222 -18.79 25.91 -30.74
C GLY A 222 -18.41 27.29 -30.22
N LYS A 223 -17.91 28.22 -31.05
CA LYS A 223 -18.21 29.64 -30.86
C LYS A 223 -19.51 29.97 -31.57
N GLY A 224 -20.60 29.80 -30.86
CA GLY A 224 -21.88 30.41 -31.22
C GLY A 224 -21.84 31.88 -30.84
N GLU A 225 -21.93 32.74 -31.87
CA GLU A 225 -22.18 34.18 -31.76
C GLU A 225 -23.43 34.44 -30.93
N LYS A 226 -23.34 35.28 -29.90
CA LYS A 226 -24.46 36.05 -29.39
C LYS A 226 -24.10 37.52 -29.20
N SER A 227 -24.80 38.28 -30.01
CA SER A 227 -24.90 39.70 -30.19
C SER A 227 -24.83 40.59 -28.96
N LYS A 228 -24.21 41.74 -29.20
CA LYS A 228 -24.19 42.98 -28.43
C LYS A 228 -25.65 43.41 -28.06
N LYS A 229 -25.85 43.79 -26.81
CA LYS A 229 -26.76 44.89 -26.47
C LYS A 229 -26.13 45.74 -25.40
N SER A 230 -25.91 47.01 -25.79
CA SER A 230 -25.51 48.14 -24.98
C SER A 230 -26.68 48.58 -24.08
N SER A 231 -26.40 48.92 -22.83
CA SER A 231 -27.18 49.96 -22.15
C SER A 231 -26.28 50.71 -21.15
N LYS A 232 -26.12 51.98 -21.41
CA LYS A 232 -25.59 53.03 -20.52
C LYS A 232 -26.57 53.33 -19.40
N SER A 233 -26.13 53.53 -18.17
CA SER A 233 -26.63 54.56 -17.23
C SER A 233 -25.59 54.70 -16.09
N ARG A 234 -24.99 55.76 -16.01
CA ARG A 234 -24.92 57.02 -15.28
C ARG A 234 -25.34 56.94 -13.81
N GLY A 235 -24.33 57.25 -12.95
CA GLY A 235 -24.44 58.26 -11.90
C GLY A 235 -24.77 57.73 -10.51
N LYS A 236 -23.93 57.89 -9.51
CA LYS A 236 -23.77 59.17 -8.73
C LYS A 236 -22.73 58.92 -7.62
N PHE A 237 -21.84 59.89 -7.52
CA PHE A 237 -21.02 60.17 -6.33
C PHE A 237 -21.92 60.57 -5.15
N VAL A 238 -21.62 60.09 -3.95
CA VAL A 238 -21.87 60.82 -2.67
C VAL A 238 -20.71 60.56 -1.73
N THR A 239 -19.95 61.58 -1.45
CA THR A 239 -19.07 61.78 -0.30
C THR A 239 -19.83 62.25 0.90
N PHE A 240 -19.51 61.77 2.10
CA PHE A 240 -19.55 62.36 3.45
C PHE A 240 -18.74 61.45 4.34
N GLY A 241 -17.70 61.81 5.09
CA GLY A 241 -17.48 63.06 5.83
C GLY A 241 -17.94 62.90 7.29
N GLY A 242 -17.06 62.62 8.21
CA GLY A 242 -17.33 62.52 9.63
C GLY A 242 -16.34 61.57 10.31
#